data_fa55d0724cdf9a180efe85b1437835f2
#
_entry.id   fa55d0724cdf9a180efe85b1437835f2
#
_cell.length_a   1.000
_cell.length_b   1.000
_cell.length_c   1.000
_cell.angle_alpha   90.00
_cell.angle_beta   90.00
_cell.angle_gamma   90.00
#
_symmetry.space_group_name_H-M   'P 1'
#
loop_
_entity.id
_entity.type
_entity.pdbx_description
1 polymer ?
#
loop_
_entity_poly.entity_id
_entity_poly.type
_entity_poly.pdbx_seq_one_letter_code
_entity_poly.pdbx_strand_id
1 'polypeptide(L)'
;MWGGRFSARPADIMQAINVSIGVDRRLWAQDLAGSRAHCRMLAAQKIITGADAEAILGGLDAIEAEIRDGSFPFRDQFEDIHMNVEARLAELIGEPSGRLHTARSRNDQVATDFRLWVRGACDAAVEQLKGLQSALLVRAEQHAGDLMPGFTHLQPAQPVTLGHHLMAYVEMFGRDAARFADARSRMNENPLGAAALAGSPFPIDRHMTAAELGFDRPMGNSLDAVSDRDFALESLAAASICAGHLSRLAEEIVIWMTPQFGFVTLPDDLTTGSSIMPQKRNPDAAELVRAKTGRIMGSLVALSTVMKGLPLAYSKDMQEDKPPVFEAFDALTLALGAMTAMVSALQPNTERMRQAAGSGFSTATDLADWLVRELNLPFRKAHHVTGAAVKRAEALGVDLSQLPLVELQSLEAGVTEAVYKVLTPEASCASRQSFGGTAPEQVRARIVEWKTRLA
;
A
#
# COMPACT_ATOMS: atom_id res chain seq x y z
N MET A 1 -35.18 -17.24 15.01
CA MET A 1 -34.41 -17.66 13.87
C MET A 1 -33.74 -19.02 13.99
N TRP A 2 -33.47 -19.50 15.16
CA TRP A 2 -33.13 -20.92 15.40
C TRP A 2 -34.41 -21.69 15.62
N GLY A 3 -35.13 -22.01 14.53
CA GLY A 3 -36.42 -22.73 14.55
C GLY A 3 -36.26 -24.18 14.09
N GLY A 4 -37.37 -24.89 14.06
CA GLY A 4 -37.48 -26.25 13.55
C GLY A 4 -36.94 -27.31 14.53
N ARG A 5 -35.66 -27.68 14.43
CA ARG A 5 -35.10 -28.80 15.22
C ARG A 5 -34.68 -28.42 16.65
N PHE A 6 -34.39 -27.14 16.90
CA PHE A 6 -33.85 -26.68 18.20
C PHE A 6 -34.96 -26.27 19.15
N SER A 7 -34.95 -26.80 20.37
CA SER A 7 -35.93 -26.58 21.42
C SER A 7 -35.50 -25.60 22.51
N ALA A 8 -34.23 -25.17 22.50
CA ALA A 8 -33.64 -24.26 23.51
C ALA A 8 -32.97 -23.05 22.85
N ARG A 9 -32.92 -21.93 23.56
CA ARG A 9 -32.10 -20.77 23.16
C ARG A 9 -30.62 -21.08 23.34
N PRO A 10 -29.73 -20.53 22.50
CA PRO A 10 -28.28 -20.58 22.73
C PRO A 10 -27.92 -20.06 24.12
N ALA A 11 -26.90 -20.63 24.74
CA ALA A 11 -26.32 -20.07 25.97
C ALA A 11 -25.72 -18.69 25.72
N ASP A 12 -25.70 -17.82 26.72
CA ASP A 12 -25.20 -16.45 26.60
C ASP A 12 -23.76 -16.41 26.04
N ILE A 13 -22.87 -17.31 26.48
CA ILE A 13 -21.51 -17.40 25.95
C ILE A 13 -21.49 -17.80 24.47
N MET A 14 -22.43 -18.65 24.04
CA MET A 14 -22.56 -19.02 22.64
C MET A 14 -23.06 -17.87 21.79
N GLN A 15 -23.93 -17.03 22.32
CA GLN A 15 -24.35 -15.80 21.67
C GLN A 15 -23.19 -14.82 21.58
N ALA A 16 -22.45 -14.59 22.66
CA ALA A 16 -21.34 -13.66 22.72
C ALA A 16 -20.21 -14.02 21.72
N ILE A 17 -19.88 -15.32 21.56
CA ILE A 17 -18.83 -15.74 20.63
C ILE A 17 -19.27 -15.71 19.15
N ASN A 18 -20.59 -15.78 18.89
CA ASN A 18 -21.14 -15.78 17.53
C ASN A 18 -21.41 -14.39 16.97
N VAL A 19 -21.65 -13.39 17.82
CA VAL A 19 -22.00 -12.04 17.38
C VAL A 19 -20.84 -11.39 16.63
N SER A 20 -21.08 -11.01 15.37
CA SER A 20 -20.09 -10.39 14.49
C SER A 20 -20.49 -9.00 14.00
N ILE A 21 -21.70 -8.50 14.32
CA ILE A 21 -22.20 -7.20 13.85
C ILE A 21 -21.25 -6.03 14.16
N GLY A 22 -20.52 -6.09 15.26
CA GLY A 22 -19.52 -5.07 15.61
C GLY A 22 -18.40 -4.92 14.57
N VAL A 23 -18.14 -5.97 13.81
CA VAL A 23 -17.11 -6.03 12.75
C VAL A 23 -17.76 -5.93 11.36
N ASP A 24 -18.70 -6.83 11.06
CA ASP A 24 -19.20 -7.02 9.71
C ASP A 24 -20.24 -5.98 9.26
N ARG A 25 -20.73 -5.12 10.17
CA ARG A 25 -21.52 -3.95 9.78
C ARG A 25 -20.83 -3.09 8.71
N ARG A 26 -19.51 -3.19 8.55
CA ARG A 26 -18.75 -2.53 7.50
C ARG A 26 -19.07 -3.01 6.09
N LEU A 27 -19.71 -4.17 5.97
CA LEU A 27 -20.11 -4.79 4.70
C LEU A 27 -21.51 -4.36 4.23
N TRP A 28 -22.18 -3.46 4.95
CA TRP A 28 -23.57 -3.09 4.66
C TRP A 28 -23.82 -2.68 3.20
N ALA A 29 -22.89 -1.92 2.61
CA ALA A 29 -23.03 -1.43 1.24
C ALA A 29 -22.89 -2.56 0.21
N GLN A 30 -22.02 -3.52 0.48
CA GLN A 30 -21.81 -4.70 -0.36
C GLN A 30 -22.98 -5.66 -0.23
N ASP A 31 -23.52 -5.88 0.97
CA ASP A 31 -24.69 -6.71 1.20
C ASP A 31 -25.95 -6.15 0.49
N LEU A 32 -26.17 -4.84 0.58
CA LEU A 32 -27.27 -4.21 -0.16
C LEU A 32 -27.10 -4.31 -1.67
N ALA A 33 -25.86 -4.12 -2.19
CA ALA A 33 -25.57 -4.27 -3.61
C ALA A 33 -25.81 -5.72 -4.08
N GLY A 34 -25.28 -6.71 -3.36
CA GLY A 34 -25.48 -8.13 -3.63
C GLY A 34 -26.95 -8.54 -3.57
N SER A 35 -27.68 -8.05 -2.56
CA SER A 35 -29.12 -8.29 -2.39
C SER A 35 -29.96 -7.68 -3.51
N ARG A 36 -29.64 -6.47 -3.98
CA ARG A 36 -30.32 -5.85 -5.13
C ARG A 36 -30.08 -6.65 -6.42
N ALA A 37 -28.84 -7.03 -6.70
CA ALA A 37 -28.50 -7.83 -7.87
C ALA A 37 -29.22 -9.20 -7.84
N HIS A 38 -29.24 -9.84 -6.69
CA HIS A 38 -29.95 -11.10 -6.50
C HIS A 38 -31.46 -10.95 -6.71
N CYS A 39 -32.08 -9.94 -6.11
CA CYS A 39 -33.49 -9.63 -6.27
C CYS A 39 -33.91 -9.42 -7.74
N ARG A 40 -33.16 -8.62 -8.48
CA ARG A 40 -33.42 -8.36 -9.90
C ARG A 40 -33.25 -9.61 -10.74
N MET A 41 -32.28 -10.45 -10.45
CA MET A 41 -32.05 -11.71 -11.10
C MET A 41 -33.24 -12.68 -10.82
N LEU A 42 -33.71 -12.81 -9.56
CA LEU A 42 -34.83 -13.63 -9.20
C LEU A 42 -36.12 -13.22 -9.97
N ALA A 43 -36.35 -11.91 -10.11
CA ALA A 43 -37.50 -11.39 -10.87
C ALA A 43 -37.36 -11.67 -12.38
N ALA A 44 -36.14 -11.43 -12.95
CA ALA A 44 -35.90 -11.70 -14.37
C ALA A 44 -36.07 -13.18 -14.73
N GLN A 45 -35.68 -14.07 -13.83
CA GLN A 45 -35.87 -15.52 -13.97
C GLN A 45 -37.27 -16.00 -13.56
N LYS A 46 -38.18 -15.08 -13.20
CA LYS A 46 -39.56 -15.36 -12.78
C LYS A 46 -39.67 -16.30 -11.55
N ILE A 47 -38.64 -16.25 -10.69
CA ILE A 47 -38.64 -17.01 -9.42
C ILE A 47 -39.44 -16.25 -8.37
N ILE A 48 -39.46 -14.93 -8.43
CA ILE A 48 -40.35 -14.04 -7.66
C ILE A 48 -41.15 -13.16 -8.60
N THR A 49 -42.24 -12.57 -8.10
CA THR A 49 -43.08 -11.66 -8.92
C THR A 49 -42.40 -10.29 -9.06
N GLY A 50 -42.78 -9.53 -10.09
CA GLY A 50 -42.33 -8.14 -10.23
C GLY A 50 -42.73 -7.25 -9.05
N ALA A 51 -43.92 -7.45 -8.50
CA ALA A 51 -44.40 -6.74 -7.32
C ALA A 51 -43.57 -7.04 -6.05
N ASP A 52 -43.17 -8.31 -5.85
CA ASP A 52 -42.26 -8.66 -4.76
C ASP A 52 -40.89 -7.98 -4.93
N ALA A 53 -40.37 -8.00 -6.15
CA ALA A 53 -39.08 -7.39 -6.45
C ALA A 53 -39.09 -5.85 -6.22
N GLU A 54 -40.16 -5.18 -6.65
CA GLU A 54 -40.34 -3.74 -6.43
C GLU A 54 -40.37 -3.39 -4.93
N ALA A 55 -41.14 -4.15 -4.17
CA ALA A 55 -41.23 -4.01 -2.71
C ALA A 55 -39.87 -4.23 -2.02
N ILE A 56 -39.16 -5.32 -2.40
CA ILE A 56 -37.83 -5.62 -1.84
C ILE A 56 -36.80 -4.51 -2.17
N LEU A 57 -36.72 -4.07 -3.43
CA LEU A 57 -35.82 -3.03 -3.84
C LEU A 57 -36.10 -1.71 -3.12
N GLY A 58 -37.36 -1.31 -3.01
CA GLY A 58 -37.75 -0.12 -2.26
C GLY A 58 -37.41 -0.22 -0.76
N GLY A 59 -37.59 -1.41 -0.16
CA GLY A 59 -37.18 -1.67 1.22
C GLY A 59 -35.68 -1.59 1.42
N LEU A 60 -34.87 -2.11 0.48
CA LEU A 60 -33.41 -2.00 0.53
C LEU A 60 -32.93 -0.56 0.36
N ASP A 61 -33.61 0.26 -0.44
CA ASP A 61 -33.30 1.70 -0.60
C ASP A 61 -33.61 2.47 0.70
N ALA A 62 -34.70 2.14 1.38
CA ALA A 62 -35.02 2.71 2.70
C ALA A 62 -33.98 2.34 3.75
N ILE A 63 -33.54 1.08 3.78
CA ILE A 63 -32.46 0.62 4.68
C ILE A 63 -31.14 1.36 4.41
N GLU A 64 -30.77 1.54 3.14
CA GLU A 64 -29.58 2.33 2.79
C GLU A 64 -29.67 3.75 3.31
N ALA A 65 -30.83 4.40 3.19
CA ALA A 65 -31.04 5.74 3.70
C ALA A 65 -30.89 5.77 5.24
N GLU A 66 -31.50 4.82 5.95
CA GLU A 66 -31.37 4.72 7.42
C GLU A 66 -29.92 4.50 7.87
N ILE A 67 -29.12 3.69 7.16
CA ILE A 67 -27.72 3.48 7.51
C ILE A 67 -26.90 4.74 7.25
N ARG A 68 -27.14 5.43 6.15
CA ARG A 68 -26.42 6.66 5.79
C ARG A 68 -26.71 7.84 6.73
N ASP A 69 -27.94 7.95 7.21
CA ASP A 69 -28.33 9.00 8.15
C ASP A 69 -28.08 8.63 9.63
N GLY A 70 -27.68 7.38 9.90
CA GLY A 70 -27.34 6.89 11.24
C GLY A 70 -28.55 6.44 12.07
N SER A 71 -29.74 6.34 11.46
CA SER A 71 -30.99 5.92 12.16
C SER A 71 -31.23 4.40 12.16
N PHE A 72 -30.44 3.64 11.37
CA PHE A 72 -30.60 2.19 11.29
C PHE A 72 -30.32 1.53 12.65
N PRO A 73 -31.28 0.69 13.15
CA PRO A 73 -31.15 0.06 14.45
C PRO A 73 -30.30 -1.21 14.39
N PHE A 74 -28.97 -1.11 14.46
CA PHE A 74 -28.12 -2.28 14.61
C PHE A 74 -28.39 -2.99 15.93
N ARG A 75 -28.65 -4.31 15.90
CA ARG A 75 -29.05 -5.11 17.05
C ARG A 75 -28.18 -6.37 17.14
N ASP A 76 -27.48 -6.55 18.25
CA ASP A 76 -26.61 -7.70 18.52
C ASP A 76 -27.38 -9.04 18.52
N GLN A 77 -28.66 -9.01 18.86
CA GLN A 77 -29.50 -10.20 18.82
C GLN A 77 -29.66 -10.82 17.41
N PHE A 78 -29.31 -10.08 16.36
CA PHE A 78 -29.35 -10.54 14.97
C PHE A 78 -27.97 -10.97 14.46
N GLU A 79 -27.02 -11.21 15.32
CA GLU A 79 -25.74 -11.82 15.06
C GLU A 79 -24.83 -11.01 14.08
N ASP A 80 -25.26 -10.85 12.81
CA ASP A 80 -24.49 -10.25 11.71
C ASP A 80 -25.26 -9.14 10.97
N ILE A 81 -24.58 -8.44 10.06
CA ILE A 81 -25.18 -7.38 9.24
C ILE A 81 -26.32 -7.92 8.37
N HIS A 82 -26.17 -9.12 7.83
CA HIS A 82 -27.13 -9.71 6.91
C HIS A 82 -28.46 -9.99 7.62
N MET A 83 -28.42 -10.55 8.83
CA MET A 83 -29.62 -10.75 9.64
C MET A 83 -30.24 -9.44 10.10
N ASN A 84 -29.44 -8.42 10.40
CA ASN A 84 -29.93 -7.07 10.72
C ASN A 84 -30.68 -6.46 9.53
N VAL A 85 -30.11 -6.56 8.31
CA VAL A 85 -30.77 -6.10 7.07
C VAL A 85 -32.04 -6.89 6.77
N GLU A 86 -31.99 -8.22 6.86
CA GLU A 86 -33.19 -9.10 6.63
C GLU A 86 -34.30 -8.79 7.62
N ALA A 87 -34.01 -8.65 8.91
CA ALA A 87 -34.97 -8.30 9.94
C ALA A 87 -35.61 -6.92 9.69
N ARG A 88 -34.78 -5.91 9.36
CA ARG A 88 -35.29 -4.59 9.05
C ARG A 88 -36.16 -4.58 7.79
N LEU A 89 -35.74 -5.30 6.76
CA LEU A 89 -36.54 -5.46 5.54
C LEU A 89 -37.91 -6.06 5.86
N ALA A 90 -37.98 -7.11 6.71
CA ALA A 90 -39.25 -7.69 7.14
C ALA A 90 -40.13 -6.71 7.92
N GLU A 91 -39.54 -5.84 8.76
CA GLU A 91 -40.29 -4.79 9.45
C GLU A 91 -40.88 -3.76 8.47
N LEU A 92 -40.17 -3.42 7.39
CA LEU A 92 -40.60 -2.41 6.43
C LEU A 92 -41.62 -2.89 5.42
N ILE A 93 -41.46 -4.11 4.89
CA ILE A 93 -42.25 -4.57 3.74
C ILE A 93 -43.05 -5.86 4.01
N GLY A 94 -42.91 -6.49 5.17
CA GLY A 94 -43.65 -7.70 5.55
C GLY A 94 -43.30 -8.96 4.74
N GLU A 95 -44.28 -9.73 4.32
CA GLU A 95 -44.14 -11.05 3.66
C GLU A 95 -43.21 -11.08 2.45
N PRO A 96 -43.18 -10.11 1.52
CA PRO A 96 -42.29 -10.12 0.36
C PRO A 96 -40.80 -10.24 0.74
N SER A 97 -40.36 -9.74 1.92
CA SER A 97 -38.97 -9.80 2.39
C SER A 97 -38.42 -11.22 2.44
N GLY A 98 -39.26 -12.20 2.83
CA GLY A 98 -38.87 -13.61 2.93
C GLY A 98 -38.48 -14.26 1.59
N ARG A 99 -38.86 -13.65 0.47
CA ARG A 99 -38.57 -14.16 -0.88
C ARG A 99 -37.15 -13.81 -1.33
N LEU A 100 -36.52 -12.81 -0.75
CA LEU A 100 -35.16 -12.38 -1.10
C LEU A 100 -34.12 -13.48 -0.86
N HIS A 101 -34.34 -14.34 0.15
CA HIS A 101 -33.39 -15.42 0.47
C HIS A 101 -33.50 -16.66 -0.44
N THR A 102 -34.47 -16.67 -1.39
CA THR A 102 -34.66 -17.79 -2.32
C THR A 102 -33.38 -18.04 -3.13
N ALA A 103 -32.97 -19.32 -3.21
CA ALA A 103 -31.76 -19.76 -3.94
C ALA A 103 -30.44 -19.15 -3.45
N ARG A 104 -30.40 -18.60 -2.25
CA ARG A 104 -29.23 -18.00 -1.62
C ARG A 104 -28.92 -18.66 -0.29
N SER A 105 -27.65 -18.70 0.08
CA SER A 105 -27.18 -19.07 1.42
C SER A 105 -26.43 -17.89 2.04
N ARG A 106 -26.29 -17.90 3.38
CA ARG A 106 -25.40 -16.99 4.06
C ARG A 106 -23.94 -17.14 3.57
N ASN A 107 -23.54 -18.35 3.14
CA ASN A 107 -22.17 -18.62 2.71
C ASN A 107 -21.78 -17.86 1.44
N ASP A 108 -22.61 -17.92 0.37
CA ASP A 108 -22.31 -17.20 -0.88
C ASP A 108 -22.57 -15.70 -0.75
N GLN A 109 -23.52 -15.29 0.10
CA GLN A 109 -23.77 -13.89 0.42
C GLN A 109 -22.53 -13.25 1.07
N VAL A 110 -22.04 -13.80 2.18
CA VAL A 110 -20.86 -13.30 2.89
C VAL A 110 -19.61 -13.32 2.01
N ALA A 111 -19.39 -14.40 1.23
CA ALA A 111 -18.27 -14.50 0.31
C ALA A 111 -18.29 -13.38 -0.75
N THR A 112 -19.48 -13.07 -1.27
CA THR A 112 -19.67 -11.98 -2.25
C THR A 112 -19.36 -10.62 -1.64
N ASP A 113 -19.93 -10.34 -0.47
CA ASP A 113 -19.80 -9.05 0.20
C ASP A 113 -18.36 -8.78 0.60
N PHE A 114 -17.69 -9.78 1.16
CA PHE A 114 -16.30 -9.66 1.56
C PHE A 114 -15.37 -9.46 0.35
N ARG A 115 -15.61 -10.19 -0.74
CA ARG A 115 -14.86 -10.02 -1.99
C ARG A 115 -15.08 -8.64 -2.61
N LEU A 116 -16.30 -8.12 -2.63
CA LEU A 116 -16.61 -6.76 -3.08
C LEU A 116 -15.91 -5.70 -2.23
N TRP A 117 -15.89 -5.90 -0.91
CA TRP A 117 -15.22 -4.98 0.01
C TRP A 117 -13.71 -4.95 -0.22
N VAL A 118 -13.07 -6.12 -0.31
CA VAL A 118 -11.61 -6.22 -0.55
C VAL A 118 -11.25 -5.64 -1.92
N ARG A 119 -12.08 -5.88 -2.94
CA ARG A 119 -11.92 -5.27 -4.26
C ARG A 119 -11.90 -3.74 -4.18
N GLY A 120 -12.88 -3.16 -3.48
CA GLY A 120 -12.93 -1.70 -3.27
C GLY A 120 -11.74 -1.18 -2.45
N ALA A 121 -11.27 -1.94 -1.48
CA ALA A 121 -10.09 -1.58 -0.70
C ALA A 121 -8.80 -1.60 -1.55
N CYS A 122 -8.65 -2.56 -2.47
CA CYS A 122 -7.56 -2.58 -3.43
C CYS A 122 -7.61 -1.39 -4.39
N ASP A 123 -8.80 -1.07 -4.92
CA ASP A 123 -9.00 0.10 -5.80
C ASP A 123 -8.61 1.40 -5.07
N ALA A 124 -9.03 1.57 -3.81
CA ALA A 124 -8.68 2.71 -2.98
C ALA A 124 -7.16 2.78 -2.69
N ALA A 125 -6.50 1.65 -2.44
CA ALA A 125 -5.06 1.59 -2.22
C ALA A 125 -4.27 2.02 -3.47
N VAL A 126 -4.70 1.60 -4.67
CA VAL A 126 -4.10 2.03 -5.94
C VAL A 126 -4.19 3.56 -6.09
N GLU A 127 -5.36 4.15 -5.85
CA GLU A 127 -5.54 5.61 -5.96
C GLU A 127 -4.71 6.38 -4.91
N GLN A 128 -4.61 5.90 -3.69
CA GLN A 128 -3.75 6.50 -2.67
C GLN A 128 -2.25 6.40 -3.03
N LEU A 129 -1.82 5.28 -3.61
CA LEU A 129 -0.45 5.10 -4.09
C LEU A 129 -0.13 6.04 -5.25
N LYS A 130 -1.04 6.25 -6.19
CA LYS A 130 -0.90 7.26 -7.25
C LYS A 130 -0.77 8.68 -6.66
N GLY A 131 -1.54 8.98 -5.62
CA GLY A 131 -1.44 10.26 -4.89
C GLY A 131 -0.05 10.45 -4.25
N LEU A 132 0.47 9.41 -3.59
CA LEU A 132 1.82 9.45 -2.99
C LEU A 132 2.90 9.55 -4.07
N GLN A 133 2.80 8.80 -5.17
CA GLN A 133 3.73 8.91 -6.30
C GLN A 133 3.71 10.31 -6.91
N SER A 134 2.54 10.92 -7.06
CA SER A 134 2.40 12.29 -7.57
C SER A 134 3.09 13.31 -6.65
N ALA A 135 2.94 13.17 -5.33
CA ALA A 135 3.63 14.02 -4.37
C ALA A 135 5.17 13.85 -4.46
N LEU A 136 5.64 12.61 -4.56
CA LEU A 136 7.06 12.30 -4.73
C LEU A 136 7.61 12.87 -6.04
N LEU A 137 6.86 12.78 -7.15
CA LEU A 137 7.25 13.32 -8.46
C LEU A 137 7.41 14.84 -8.42
N VAL A 138 6.47 15.55 -7.76
CA VAL A 138 6.57 17.01 -7.58
C VAL A 138 7.85 17.36 -6.83
N ARG A 139 8.16 16.67 -5.74
CA ARG A 139 9.39 16.92 -4.96
C ARG A 139 10.64 16.52 -5.72
N ALA A 140 10.63 15.37 -6.42
CA ALA A 140 11.74 14.92 -7.24
C ALA A 140 12.09 15.92 -8.37
N GLU A 141 11.06 16.52 -8.99
CA GLU A 141 11.25 17.53 -10.04
C GLU A 141 11.88 18.81 -9.49
N GLN A 142 11.38 19.30 -8.34
CA GLN A 142 11.93 20.48 -7.66
C GLN A 142 13.41 20.30 -7.29
N HIS A 143 13.80 19.09 -6.91
CA HIS A 143 15.12 18.76 -6.38
C HIS A 143 15.93 17.83 -7.29
N ALA A 144 15.63 17.83 -8.60
CA ALA A 144 16.30 16.96 -9.57
C ALA A 144 17.82 17.24 -9.70
N GLY A 145 18.27 18.43 -9.31
CA GLY A 145 19.68 18.82 -9.33
C GLY A 145 20.30 19.00 -7.94
N ASP A 146 19.54 18.90 -6.87
CA ASP A 146 20.03 19.16 -5.52
C ASP A 146 20.79 17.95 -4.97
N LEU A 147 22.08 18.15 -4.71
CA LEU A 147 22.98 17.11 -4.26
C LEU A 147 22.67 16.63 -2.86
N MET A 148 22.78 15.33 -2.65
CA MET A 148 22.82 14.69 -1.34
C MET A 148 23.82 13.52 -1.35
N PRO A 149 24.32 13.08 -0.17
CA PRO A 149 25.15 11.88 -0.12
C PRO A 149 24.32 10.65 -0.39
N GLY A 150 24.78 9.80 -1.31
CA GLY A 150 24.31 8.44 -1.42
C GLY A 150 25.02 7.56 -0.41
N PHE A 151 24.28 6.71 0.31
CA PHE A 151 24.79 5.87 1.38
C PHE A 151 24.78 4.39 1.01
N THR A 152 25.84 3.69 1.40
CA THR A 152 25.85 2.24 1.58
C THR A 152 26.35 1.94 2.99
N HIS A 153 25.72 1.01 3.70
CA HIS A 153 26.03 0.72 5.11
C HIS A 153 25.94 1.97 6.04
N LEU A 154 25.11 2.95 5.69
CA LEU A 154 25.04 4.29 6.30
C LEU A 154 26.38 5.06 6.27
N GLN A 155 27.30 4.66 5.40
CA GLN A 155 28.52 5.40 5.11
C GLN A 155 28.37 6.19 3.81
N PRO A 156 28.84 7.44 3.73
CA PRO A 156 28.88 8.19 2.48
C PRO A 156 29.60 7.38 1.40
N ALA A 157 28.97 7.20 0.26
CA ALA A 157 29.50 6.40 -0.84
C ALA A 157 29.79 7.28 -2.06
N GLN A 158 28.73 7.74 -2.73
CA GLN A 158 28.83 8.57 -3.92
C GLN A 158 27.77 9.67 -3.86
N PRO A 159 28.01 10.85 -4.46
CA PRO A 159 26.98 11.88 -4.57
C PRO A 159 25.81 11.39 -5.44
N VAL A 160 24.59 11.69 -5.00
CA VAL A 160 23.36 11.52 -5.77
C VAL A 160 22.56 12.82 -5.72
N THR A 161 21.40 12.89 -6.38
CA THR A 161 20.48 14.00 -6.15
C THR A 161 19.31 13.57 -5.28
N LEU A 162 18.72 14.51 -4.53
CA LEU A 162 17.48 14.23 -3.77
C LEU A 162 16.38 13.78 -4.70
N GLY A 163 16.26 14.39 -5.90
CA GLY A 163 15.31 13.94 -6.91
C GLY A 163 15.50 12.49 -7.31
N HIS A 164 16.75 12.05 -7.53
CA HIS A 164 17.07 10.66 -7.83
C HIS A 164 16.65 9.72 -6.69
N HIS A 165 16.94 10.09 -5.46
CA HIS A 165 16.58 9.31 -4.27
C HIS A 165 15.06 9.14 -4.15
N LEU A 166 14.29 10.23 -4.30
CA LEU A 166 12.83 10.19 -4.26
C LEU A 166 12.23 9.36 -5.40
N MET A 167 12.84 9.38 -6.59
CA MET A 167 12.41 8.53 -7.71
C MET A 167 12.53 7.05 -7.42
N ALA A 168 13.45 6.60 -6.56
CA ALA A 168 13.50 5.21 -6.13
C ALA A 168 12.20 4.77 -5.41
N TYR A 169 11.59 5.65 -4.63
CA TYR A 169 10.30 5.39 -3.99
C TYR A 169 9.13 5.46 -4.97
N VAL A 170 9.17 6.33 -5.99
CA VAL A 170 8.18 6.31 -7.08
C VAL A 170 8.16 4.94 -7.75
N GLU A 171 9.33 4.34 -8.04
CA GLU A 171 9.45 3.00 -8.60
C GLU A 171 8.90 1.91 -7.66
N MET A 172 9.18 2.01 -6.35
CA MET A 172 8.67 1.05 -5.36
C MET A 172 7.15 1.08 -5.27
N PHE A 173 6.56 2.27 -5.12
CA PHE A 173 5.11 2.42 -5.00
C PHE A 173 4.37 2.13 -6.31
N GLY A 174 5.02 2.32 -7.46
CA GLY A 174 4.49 1.86 -8.74
C GLY A 174 4.35 0.35 -8.81
N ARG A 175 5.33 -0.39 -8.31
CA ARG A 175 5.23 -1.85 -8.18
C ARG A 175 4.17 -2.29 -7.17
N ASP A 176 3.95 -1.51 -6.11
CA ASP A 176 2.89 -1.81 -5.13
C ASP A 176 1.51 -1.57 -5.71
N ALA A 177 1.29 -0.49 -6.45
CA ALA A 177 0.04 -0.23 -7.17
C ALA A 177 -0.27 -1.37 -8.16
N ALA A 178 0.74 -1.85 -8.89
CA ALA A 178 0.59 -2.99 -9.79
C ALA A 178 0.19 -4.28 -9.05
N ARG A 179 0.77 -4.56 -7.86
CA ARG A 179 0.38 -5.73 -7.04
C ARG A 179 -1.09 -5.68 -6.62
N PHE A 180 -1.58 -4.53 -6.16
CA PHE A 180 -3.00 -4.39 -5.83
C PHE A 180 -3.90 -4.52 -7.07
N ALA A 181 -3.51 -3.96 -8.21
CA ALA A 181 -4.24 -4.11 -9.46
C ALA A 181 -4.28 -5.58 -9.92
N ASP A 182 -3.17 -6.31 -9.78
CA ASP A 182 -3.10 -7.74 -10.10
C ASP A 182 -3.97 -8.58 -9.17
N ALA A 183 -3.93 -8.34 -7.85
CA ALA A 183 -4.79 -9.01 -6.88
C ALA A 183 -6.26 -8.72 -7.18
N ARG A 184 -6.60 -7.46 -7.45
CA ARG A 184 -7.94 -7.02 -7.85
C ARG A 184 -8.42 -7.73 -9.11
N SER A 185 -7.57 -7.93 -10.10
CA SER A 185 -7.92 -8.64 -11.34
C SER A 185 -8.23 -10.12 -11.08
N ARG A 186 -7.40 -10.81 -10.30
CA ARG A 186 -7.61 -12.24 -9.99
C ARG A 186 -8.86 -12.49 -9.14
N MET A 187 -9.20 -11.57 -8.21
CA MET A 187 -10.40 -11.73 -7.39
C MET A 187 -11.71 -11.40 -8.09
N ASN A 188 -11.69 -10.88 -9.31
CA ASN A 188 -12.91 -10.33 -9.94
C ASN A 188 -13.84 -11.39 -10.49
N GLU A 189 -14.18 -12.40 -9.67
CA GLU A 189 -15.12 -13.48 -9.96
C GLU A 189 -16.23 -13.53 -8.89
N ASN A 190 -17.47 -13.75 -9.33
CA ASN A 190 -18.67 -13.68 -8.50
C ASN A 190 -18.99 -15.00 -7.78
N PRO A 191 -18.98 -15.05 -6.44
CA PRO A 191 -19.44 -16.23 -5.67
C PRO A 191 -20.94 -16.40 -5.64
N LEU A 192 -21.73 -15.31 -5.78
CA LEU A 192 -23.19 -15.31 -5.58
C LEU A 192 -23.88 -16.33 -6.49
N GLY A 193 -24.80 -17.10 -5.92
CA GLY A 193 -25.49 -18.20 -6.59
C GLY A 193 -24.80 -19.57 -6.41
N ALA A 194 -23.67 -19.62 -5.68
CA ALA A 194 -23.08 -20.88 -5.22
C ALA A 194 -23.90 -21.54 -4.10
N ALA A 195 -24.86 -20.83 -3.51
CA ALA A 195 -25.61 -21.19 -2.35
C ALA A 195 -24.75 -21.65 -1.17
N ALA A 196 -25.11 -22.69 -0.43
CA ALA A 196 -24.29 -23.13 0.69
C ALA A 196 -22.91 -23.69 0.26
N LEU A 197 -22.89 -24.48 -0.85
CA LEU A 197 -21.70 -25.10 -1.42
C LEU A 197 -21.94 -25.87 -2.75
N ALA A 198 -23.20 -26.27 -3.01
CA ALA A 198 -23.52 -27.22 -4.09
C ALA A 198 -24.24 -26.55 -5.29
N GLY A 199 -24.42 -25.24 -5.26
CA GLY A 199 -25.26 -24.51 -6.21
C GLY A 199 -26.77 -24.61 -5.83
N SER A 200 -27.65 -24.24 -6.76
CA SER A 200 -29.08 -24.14 -6.54
C SER A 200 -29.85 -24.92 -7.59
N PRO A 201 -30.97 -25.58 -7.22
CA PRO A 201 -31.90 -26.21 -8.18
C PRO A 201 -32.79 -25.19 -8.92
N PHE A 202 -32.83 -23.95 -8.48
CA PHE A 202 -33.57 -22.89 -9.17
C PHE A 202 -32.83 -22.44 -10.45
N PRO A 203 -33.54 -22.00 -11.49
CA PRO A 203 -32.95 -21.54 -12.74
C PRO A 203 -32.39 -20.12 -12.60
N ILE A 204 -31.45 -19.92 -11.65
CA ILE A 204 -30.79 -18.63 -11.43
C ILE A 204 -29.81 -18.32 -12.53
N ASP A 205 -29.61 -17.01 -12.83
CA ASP A 205 -28.61 -16.52 -13.77
C ASP A 205 -27.46 -15.86 -13.02
N ARG A 206 -26.38 -16.61 -12.81
CA ARG A 206 -25.18 -16.14 -12.16
C ARG A 206 -24.37 -15.16 -13.00
N HIS A 207 -24.52 -15.17 -14.34
CA HIS A 207 -23.88 -14.19 -15.23
C HIS A 207 -24.52 -12.81 -15.08
N MET A 208 -25.86 -12.77 -14.94
CA MET A 208 -26.59 -11.53 -14.68
C MET A 208 -26.11 -10.85 -13.40
N THR A 209 -26.02 -11.60 -12.29
CA THR A 209 -25.55 -11.05 -11.02
C THR A 209 -24.06 -10.66 -11.06
N ALA A 210 -23.23 -11.41 -11.78
CA ALA A 210 -21.82 -11.06 -11.99
C ALA A 210 -21.68 -9.73 -12.73
N ALA A 211 -22.40 -9.55 -13.85
CA ALA A 211 -22.37 -8.31 -14.64
C ALA A 211 -22.85 -7.10 -13.83
N GLU A 212 -23.95 -7.25 -13.08
CA GLU A 212 -24.51 -6.16 -12.28
C GLU A 212 -23.56 -5.72 -11.14
N LEU A 213 -22.83 -6.66 -10.54
CA LEU A 213 -21.86 -6.39 -9.48
C LEU A 213 -20.45 -6.02 -9.99
N GLY A 214 -20.28 -5.95 -11.33
CA GLY A 214 -19.01 -5.59 -11.96
C GLY A 214 -17.93 -6.65 -11.83
N PHE A 215 -18.32 -7.92 -11.69
CA PHE A 215 -17.43 -9.07 -11.81
C PHE A 215 -17.27 -9.49 -13.27
N ASP A 216 -16.14 -10.08 -13.62
CA ASP A 216 -15.87 -10.55 -14.99
C ASP A 216 -16.72 -11.76 -15.36
N ARG A 217 -16.97 -12.64 -14.38
CA ARG A 217 -17.74 -13.88 -14.53
C ARG A 217 -18.14 -14.46 -13.18
N PRO A 218 -19.08 -15.42 -13.12
CA PRO A 218 -19.28 -16.23 -11.93
C PRO A 218 -18.10 -17.18 -11.70
N MET A 219 -17.77 -17.48 -10.44
CA MET A 219 -16.80 -18.52 -10.08
C MET A 219 -17.22 -19.89 -10.61
N GLY A 220 -16.25 -20.63 -11.15
CA GLY A 220 -16.47 -21.87 -11.89
C GLY A 220 -16.88 -23.09 -11.05
N ASN A 221 -16.65 -23.04 -9.73
CA ASN A 221 -17.02 -24.11 -8.81
C ASN A 221 -17.71 -23.56 -7.57
N SER A 222 -18.91 -24.08 -7.25
CA SER A 222 -19.72 -23.57 -6.14
C SER A 222 -19.14 -23.88 -4.75
N LEU A 223 -18.37 -24.97 -4.62
CA LEU A 223 -17.73 -25.34 -3.37
C LEU A 223 -16.54 -24.42 -3.07
N ASP A 224 -15.73 -24.14 -4.07
CA ASP A 224 -14.62 -23.19 -4.01
C ASP A 224 -15.11 -21.75 -3.77
N ALA A 225 -16.20 -21.36 -4.42
CA ALA A 225 -16.77 -20.01 -4.34
C ALA A 225 -17.11 -19.55 -2.91
N VAL A 226 -17.50 -20.48 -2.03
CA VAL A 226 -17.81 -20.18 -0.61
C VAL A 226 -16.63 -20.44 0.32
N SER A 227 -15.58 -21.15 -0.16
CA SER A 227 -14.40 -21.55 0.60
C SER A 227 -13.21 -20.59 0.41
N ASP A 228 -13.04 -20.05 -0.78
CA ASP A 228 -11.89 -19.24 -1.16
C ASP A 228 -11.74 -17.97 -0.32
N ARG A 229 -10.51 -17.74 0.15
CA ARG A 229 -10.04 -16.50 0.78
C ARG A 229 -8.68 -16.06 0.23
N ASP A 230 -8.24 -16.64 -0.90
CA ASP A 230 -6.98 -16.28 -1.56
C ASP A 230 -6.94 -14.80 -1.91
N PHE A 231 -8.08 -14.24 -2.33
CA PHE A 231 -8.21 -12.82 -2.64
C PHE A 231 -7.86 -11.90 -1.46
N ALA A 232 -8.21 -12.30 -0.25
CA ALA A 232 -7.88 -11.54 0.97
C ALA A 232 -6.42 -11.74 1.38
N LEU A 233 -5.91 -12.98 1.30
CA LEU A 233 -4.52 -13.31 1.57
C LEU A 233 -3.55 -12.59 0.62
N GLU A 234 -3.86 -12.59 -0.68
CA GLU A 234 -3.06 -11.92 -1.69
C GLU A 234 -3.05 -10.40 -1.49
N SER A 235 -4.21 -9.82 -1.17
CA SER A 235 -4.31 -8.39 -0.88
C SER A 235 -3.54 -8.01 0.38
N LEU A 236 -3.55 -8.83 1.43
CA LEU A 236 -2.74 -8.65 2.64
C LEU A 236 -1.24 -8.80 2.36
N ALA A 237 -0.85 -9.71 1.46
CA ALA A 237 0.55 -9.86 1.04
C ALA A 237 1.03 -8.61 0.28
N ALA A 238 0.21 -8.07 -0.63
CA ALA A 238 0.49 -6.81 -1.31
C ALA A 238 0.61 -5.65 -0.31
N ALA A 239 -0.32 -5.56 0.65
CA ALA A 239 -0.30 -4.56 1.72
C ALA A 239 0.96 -4.67 2.60
N SER A 240 1.42 -5.88 2.90
CA SER A 240 2.63 -6.13 3.70
C SER A 240 3.89 -5.64 2.99
N ILE A 241 4.01 -5.88 1.67
CA ILE A 241 5.14 -5.38 0.87
C ILE A 241 5.12 -3.85 0.81
N CYS A 242 3.96 -3.26 0.55
CA CYS A 242 3.77 -1.81 0.53
C CYS A 242 4.13 -1.17 1.87
N ALA A 243 3.68 -1.75 2.98
CA ALA A 243 4.04 -1.30 4.33
C ALA A 243 5.55 -1.34 4.58
N GLY A 244 6.26 -2.33 4.04
CA GLY A 244 7.71 -2.40 4.08
C GLY A 244 8.37 -1.22 3.34
N HIS A 245 7.86 -0.82 2.19
CA HIS A 245 8.35 0.35 1.44
C HIS A 245 8.04 1.66 2.18
N LEU A 246 6.84 1.81 2.73
CA LEU A 246 6.46 2.95 3.57
C LEU A 246 7.36 3.06 4.81
N SER A 247 7.66 1.93 5.47
CA SER A 247 8.55 1.87 6.61
C SER A 247 9.96 2.34 6.28
N ARG A 248 10.50 1.99 5.10
CA ARG A 248 11.83 2.44 4.65
C ARG A 248 11.86 3.94 4.44
N LEU A 249 10.88 4.52 3.74
CA LEU A 249 10.81 5.97 3.55
C LEU A 249 10.63 6.70 4.88
N ALA A 250 9.81 6.16 5.77
CA ALA A 250 9.62 6.70 7.11
C ALA A 250 10.92 6.72 7.92
N GLU A 251 11.70 5.63 7.88
CA GLU A 251 13.01 5.54 8.53
C GLU A 251 13.98 6.59 8.00
N GLU A 252 14.04 6.79 6.68
CA GLU A 252 14.90 7.82 6.11
C GLU A 252 14.49 9.23 6.56
N ILE A 253 13.19 9.54 6.62
CA ILE A 253 12.70 10.82 7.15
C ILE A 253 13.15 10.99 8.62
N VAL A 254 13.02 9.96 9.45
CA VAL A 254 13.47 9.98 10.86
C VAL A 254 14.97 10.28 10.94
N ILE A 255 15.80 9.58 10.17
CA ILE A 255 17.25 9.78 10.11
C ILE A 255 17.57 11.20 9.64
N TRP A 256 16.98 11.64 8.53
CA TRP A 256 17.26 12.94 7.92
C TRP A 256 16.86 14.13 8.80
N MET A 257 15.87 13.96 9.66
CA MET A 257 15.44 14.99 10.62
C MET A 257 16.34 15.10 11.85
N THR A 258 17.20 14.12 12.11
CA THR A 258 18.11 14.20 13.26
C THR A 258 19.09 15.38 13.10
N PRO A 259 19.52 16.03 14.20
CA PRO A 259 20.52 17.11 14.14
C PRO A 259 21.84 16.69 13.49
N GLN A 260 22.20 15.40 13.57
CA GLN A 260 23.41 14.83 12.98
C GLN A 260 23.38 14.87 11.45
N PHE A 261 22.23 14.57 10.85
CA PHE A 261 22.01 14.70 9.42
C PHE A 261 21.52 16.11 9.06
N GLY A 262 20.41 16.56 9.60
CA GLY A 262 19.83 17.87 9.35
C GLY A 262 19.49 18.12 7.87
N PHE A 263 19.09 17.06 7.15
CA PHE A 263 18.82 17.11 5.72
C PHE A 263 17.43 17.61 5.39
N VAL A 264 16.46 17.33 6.28
CA VAL A 264 15.07 17.75 6.08
C VAL A 264 14.44 18.23 7.38
N THR A 265 13.38 19.03 7.25
CA THR A 265 12.46 19.36 8.32
C THR A 265 11.02 19.11 7.89
N LEU A 266 10.16 18.85 8.87
CA LEU A 266 8.70 18.82 8.69
C LEU A 266 8.10 20.00 9.45
N PRO A 267 6.94 20.53 9.01
CA PRO A 267 6.25 21.60 9.71
C PRO A 267 5.67 21.12 11.07
N ASP A 268 5.22 22.08 11.88
CA ASP A 268 4.79 21.82 13.24
C ASP A 268 3.57 20.89 13.34
N ASP A 269 2.67 20.93 12.38
CA ASP A 269 1.47 20.09 12.30
C ASP A 269 1.75 18.61 11.94
N LEU A 270 2.96 18.29 11.53
CA LEU A 270 3.44 16.92 11.25
C LEU A 270 4.52 16.44 12.23
N THR A 271 4.75 17.19 13.30
CA THR A 271 5.74 16.89 14.35
C THR A 271 5.13 17.09 15.71
N THR A 272 5.76 16.53 16.76
CA THR A 272 5.36 16.82 18.14
C THR A 272 6.51 17.37 18.96
N GLY A 273 6.16 18.13 20.00
CA GLY A 273 7.11 18.64 20.98
C GLY A 273 7.34 17.66 22.14
N SER A 274 8.16 18.09 23.08
CA SER A 274 8.37 17.39 24.36
C SER A 274 7.80 18.20 25.51
N SER A 275 7.16 17.54 26.46
CA SER A 275 6.63 18.19 27.67
C SER A 275 7.70 18.75 28.61
N ILE A 276 8.96 18.28 28.48
CA ILE A 276 10.07 18.69 29.34
C ILE A 276 11.22 19.37 28.58
N MET A 277 11.32 19.12 27.26
CA MET A 277 12.40 19.67 26.40
C MET A 277 11.81 20.59 25.33
N PRO A 278 11.73 21.92 25.56
CA PRO A 278 11.01 22.83 24.68
C PRO A 278 11.62 22.96 23.29
N GLN A 279 12.90 22.61 23.12
CA GLN A 279 13.62 22.64 21.83
C GLN A 279 13.40 21.37 21.00
N LYS A 280 12.84 20.28 21.60
CA LYS A 280 12.75 18.99 20.93
C LYS A 280 11.58 18.94 19.97
N ARG A 281 11.84 18.46 18.76
CA ARG A 281 10.85 18.24 17.71
C ARG A 281 10.97 16.78 17.25
N ASN A 282 9.89 16.01 17.37
CA ASN A 282 9.87 14.58 17.09
C ASN A 282 9.17 14.28 15.75
N PRO A 283 9.67 13.35 14.92
CA PRO A 283 9.04 12.93 13.68
C PRO A 283 7.98 11.83 13.92
N ASP A 284 7.04 12.05 14.87
CA ASP A 284 6.10 11.00 15.32
C ASP A 284 5.27 10.42 14.18
N ALA A 285 4.88 11.24 13.20
CA ALA A 285 4.13 10.74 12.05
C ALA A 285 4.92 9.67 11.27
N ALA A 286 6.22 9.90 11.04
CA ALA A 286 7.10 8.92 10.38
C ALA A 286 7.29 7.67 11.25
N GLU A 287 7.52 7.84 12.56
CA GLU A 287 7.67 6.71 13.48
C GLU A 287 6.41 5.84 13.53
N LEU A 288 5.23 6.44 13.54
CA LEU A 288 3.95 5.72 13.55
C LEU A 288 3.69 5.01 12.22
N VAL A 289 4.05 5.60 11.07
CA VAL A 289 4.00 4.89 9.77
C VAL A 289 4.90 3.66 9.79
N ARG A 290 6.14 3.80 10.27
CA ARG A 290 7.08 2.69 10.44
C ARG A 290 6.50 1.59 11.33
N ALA A 291 5.88 1.94 12.46
CA ALA A 291 5.31 0.99 13.41
C ALA A 291 4.08 0.23 12.87
N LYS A 292 3.24 0.86 12.00
CA LYS A 292 2.04 0.23 11.44
C LYS A 292 2.34 -0.99 10.57
N THR A 293 3.55 -1.14 10.07
CA THR A 293 4.00 -2.33 9.34
C THR A 293 3.78 -3.61 10.14
N GLY A 294 4.01 -3.57 11.47
CA GLY A 294 3.79 -4.72 12.34
C GLY A 294 2.32 -5.18 12.37
N ARG A 295 1.37 -4.24 12.39
CA ARG A 295 -0.07 -4.55 12.36
C ARG A 295 -0.47 -5.20 11.02
N ILE A 296 -0.02 -4.62 9.90
CA ILE A 296 -0.36 -5.11 8.55
C ILE A 296 0.21 -6.52 8.32
N MET A 297 1.48 -6.75 8.66
CA MET A 297 2.10 -8.07 8.57
C MET A 297 1.47 -9.08 9.51
N GLY A 298 1.13 -8.66 10.74
CA GLY A 298 0.42 -9.50 11.71
C GLY A 298 -0.94 -9.97 11.18
N SER A 299 -1.66 -9.12 10.46
CA SER A 299 -2.94 -9.45 9.83
C SER A 299 -2.80 -10.54 8.75
N LEU A 300 -1.74 -10.49 7.93
CA LEU A 300 -1.46 -11.56 6.96
C LEU A 300 -1.21 -12.90 7.65
N VAL A 301 -0.42 -12.90 8.73
CA VAL A 301 -0.14 -14.11 9.52
C VAL A 301 -1.39 -14.63 10.19
N ALA A 302 -2.23 -13.75 10.75
CA ALA A 302 -3.48 -14.10 11.39
C ALA A 302 -4.43 -14.81 10.41
N LEU A 303 -4.72 -14.21 9.25
CA LEU A 303 -5.61 -14.82 8.26
C LEU A 303 -5.03 -16.13 7.69
N SER A 304 -3.72 -16.18 7.41
CA SER A 304 -3.06 -17.41 6.96
C SER A 304 -3.21 -18.54 7.99
N THR A 305 -3.16 -18.19 9.28
CA THR A 305 -3.33 -19.16 10.38
C THR A 305 -4.78 -19.63 10.50
N VAL A 306 -5.76 -18.74 10.32
CA VAL A 306 -7.18 -19.09 10.29
C VAL A 306 -7.47 -20.07 9.16
N MET A 307 -6.99 -19.77 7.96
CA MET A 307 -7.31 -20.56 6.75
C MET A 307 -6.58 -21.90 6.67
N LYS A 308 -5.40 -22.04 7.30
CA LYS A 308 -4.60 -23.26 7.19
C LYS A 308 -5.38 -24.48 7.67
N GLY A 309 -5.41 -25.53 6.87
CA GLY A 309 -5.96 -26.83 7.24
C GLY A 309 -7.49 -26.90 7.39
N LEU A 310 -8.24 -25.83 7.07
CA LEU A 310 -9.69 -25.89 7.03
C LEU A 310 -10.15 -26.79 5.87
N PRO A 311 -11.18 -27.63 6.08
CA PRO A 311 -11.84 -28.35 5.00
C PRO A 311 -12.57 -27.36 4.08
N LEU A 312 -12.91 -27.84 2.88
CA LEU A 312 -13.66 -27.05 1.91
C LEU A 312 -15.06 -26.64 2.42
N ALA A 313 -15.66 -25.70 1.71
CA ALA A 313 -16.86 -24.97 2.01
C ALA A 313 -16.65 -23.98 3.16
N TYR A 314 -17.43 -24.03 4.21
CA TYR A 314 -17.42 -23.05 5.29
C TYR A 314 -17.22 -23.72 6.65
N SER A 315 -16.32 -23.17 7.43
CA SER A 315 -16.17 -23.42 8.86
C SER A 315 -16.34 -22.11 9.62
N LYS A 316 -16.84 -22.15 10.86
CA LYS A 316 -17.07 -20.93 11.68
C LYS A 316 -15.79 -20.15 11.96
N ASP A 317 -14.62 -20.80 11.86
CA ASP A 317 -13.29 -20.15 11.86
C ASP A 317 -13.21 -18.98 10.89
N MET A 318 -13.88 -19.05 9.74
CA MET A 318 -13.92 -17.98 8.74
C MET A 318 -14.67 -16.71 9.20
N GLN A 319 -15.28 -16.70 10.39
CA GLN A 319 -15.77 -15.47 11.00
C GLN A 319 -14.61 -14.54 11.35
N GLU A 320 -13.45 -15.12 11.67
CA GLU A 320 -12.20 -14.42 12.00
C GLU A 320 -11.41 -13.94 10.75
N ASP A 321 -11.94 -14.11 9.53
CA ASP A 321 -11.26 -13.65 8.31
C ASP A 321 -11.32 -12.13 8.11
N LYS A 322 -12.39 -11.47 8.57
CA LYS A 322 -12.67 -10.05 8.31
C LYS A 322 -11.88 -9.09 9.19
N PRO A 323 -11.78 -9.28 10.53
CA PRO A 323 -11.10 -8.34 11.41
C PRO A 323 -9.67 -8.03 10.96
N PRO A 324 -8.78 -9.00 10.67
CA PRO A 324 -7.42 -8.72 10.27
C PRO A 324 -7.35 -7.97 8.94
N VAL A 325 -8.24 -8.26 7.99
CA VAL A 325 -8.28 -7.59 6.69
C VAL A 325 -8.68 -6.12 6.86
N PHE A 326 -9.74 -5.86 7.61
CA PHE A 326 -10.20 -4.50 7.88
C PHE A 326 -9.13 -3.69 8.62
N GLU A 327 -8.50 -4.25 9.65
CA GLU A 327 -7.44 -3.58 10.40
C GLU A 327 -6.20 -3.27 9.54
N ALA A 328 -5.82 -4.18 8.65
CA ALA A 328 -4.69 -3.98 7.76
C ALA A 328 -4.94 -2.82 6.77
N PHE A 329 -6.11 -2.80 6.14
CA PHE A 329 -6.45 -1.74 5.19
C PHE A 329 -6.68 -0.39 5.87
N ASP A 330 -7.24 -0.34 7.08
CA ASP A 330 -7.34 0.89 7.88
C ASP A 330 -5.94 1.43 8.22
N ALA A 331 -5.03 0.55 8.65
CA ALA A 331 -3.66 0.92 8.97
C ALA A 331 -2.90 1.40 7.72
N LEU A 332 -3.09 0.73 6.57
CA LEU A 332 -2.47 1.08 5.30
C LEU A 332 -2.96 2.44 4.78
N THR A 333 -4.28 2.64 4.77
CA THR A 333 -4.92 3.90 4.35
C THR A 333 -4.37 5.09 5.15
N LEU A 334 -4.31 4.94 6.47
CA LEU A 334 -3.77 6.00 7.34
C LEU A 334 -2.27 6.23 7.09
N ALA A 335 -1.49 5.15 6.89
CA ALA A 335 -0.06 5.26 6.62
C ALA A 335 0.24 5.94 5.28
N LEU A 336 -0.51 5.61 4.23
CA LEU A 336 -0.40 6.24 2.90
C LEU A 336 -0.76 7.73 2.96
N GLY A 337 -1.85 8.07 3.65
CA GLY A 337 -2.25 9.46 3.85
C GLY A 337 -1.21 10.28 4.60
N ALA A 338 -0.71 9.76 5.72
CA ALA A 338 0.33 10.42 6.52
C ALA A 338 1.64 10.58 5.74
N MET A 339 2.07 9.55 4.99
CA MET A 339 3.26 9.62 4.16
C MET A 339 3.11 10.65 3.03
N THR A 340 1.96 10.70 2.38
CA THR A 340 1.67 11.69 1.34
C THR A 340 1.74 13.12 1.89
N ALA A 341 1.18 13.35 3.08
CA ALA A 341 1.25 14.65 3.76
C ALA A 341 2.70 15.02 4.11
N MET A 342 3.48 14.10 4.68
CA MET A 342 4.89 14.34 5.02
C MET A 342 5.72 14.65 3.78
N VAL A 343 5.62 13.86 2.71
CA VAL A 343 6.34 14.09 1.46
C VAL A 343 5.98 15.45 0.84
N SER A 344 4.71 15.82 0.84
CA SER A 344 4.25 17.10 0.29
C SER A 344 4.78 18.30 1.08
N ALA A 345 4.92 18.17 2.40
CA ALA A 345 5.32 19.25 3.29
C ALA A 345 6.82 19.27 3.64
N LEU A 346 7.56 18.22 3.27
CA LEU A 346 8.98 18.05 3.56
C LEU A 346 9.81 19.23 3.04
N GLN A 347 10.66 19.82 3.87
CA GLN A 347 11.52 20.95 3.54
C GLN A 347 12.99 20.51 3.55
N PRO A 348 13.65 20.36 2.39
CA PRO A 348 15.04 19.97 2.31
C PRO A 348 16.00 21.11 2.68
N ASN A 349 17.04 20.77 3.39
CA ASN A 349 18.21 21.64 3.61
C ASN A 349 19.29 21.32 2.56
N THR A 350 19.14 21.92 1.40
CA THR A 350 19.99 21.62 0.22
C THR A 350 21.46 21.92 0.46
N GLU A 351 21.76 22.98 1.23
CA GLU A 351 23.15 23.33 1.57
C GLU A 351 23.79 22.27 2.47
N ARG A 352 23.08 21.81 3.51
CA ARG A 352 23.56 20.75 4.40
C ARG A 352 23.80 19.43 3.66
N MET A 353 22.86 19.06 2.78
CA MET A 353 22.98 17.87 1.94
C MET A 353 24.18 17.98 0.99
N ARG A 354 24.36 19.13 0.33
CA ARG A 354 25.47 19.37 -0.57
C ARG A 354 26.84 19.26 0.15
N GLN A 355 26.96 19.87 1.33
CA GLN A 355 28.17 19.76 2.16
C GLN A 355 28.47 18.30 2.51
N ALA A 356 27.44 17.56 2.93
CA ALA A 356 27.58 16.13 3.25
C ALA A 356 27.94 15.28 2.01
N ALA A 357 27.40 15.61 0.83
CA ALA A 357 27.72 14.94 -0.42
C ALA A 357 29.20 15.09 -0.83
N GLY A 358 29.86 16.20 -0.45
CA GLY A 358 31.25 16.42 -0.70
C GLY A 358 32.21 15.81 0.34
N SER A 359 31.69 15.23 1.41
CA SER A 359 32.51 14.66 2.48
C SER A 359 32.92 13.21 2.23
N GLY A 360 33.96 12.74 2.96
CA GLY A 360 34.35 11.34 2.96
C GLY A 360 34.94 10.82 1.66
N PHE A 361 35.57 11.69 0.89
CA PHE A 361 36.21 11.35 -0.40
C PHE A 361 35.20 10.73 -1.40
N SER A 362 33.96 11.19 -1.40
CA SER A 362 32.84 10.65 -2.19
C SER A 362 33.09 10.59 -3.70
N THR A 363 34.06 11.41 -4.19
CA THR A 363 34.52 11.47 -5.60
C THR A 363 35.74 10.59 -5.91
N ALA A 364 36.16 9.72 -4.98
CA ALA A 364 37.31 8.84 -5.21
C ALA A 364 37.11 7.90 -6.41
N THR A 365 35.90 7.40 -6.61
CA THR A 365 35.61 6.59 -7.80
C THR A 365 35.77 7.38 -9.10
N ASP A 366 35.45 8.68 -9.09
CA ASP A 366 35.61 9.55 -10.27
C ASP A 366 37.10 9.78 -10.61
N LEU A 367 37.96 9.81 -9.60
CA LEU A 367 39.42 9.79 -9.83
C LEU A 367 39.85 8.48 -10.50
N ALA A 368 39.41 7.34 -10.00
CA ALA A 368 39.76 6.06 -10.59
C ALA A 368 39.25 5.93 -12.05
N ASP A 369 38.04 6.38 -12.30
CA ASP A 369 37.44 6.40 -13.64
C ASP A 369 38.20 7.36 -14.59
N TRP A 370 38.63 8.52 -14.10
CA TRP A 370 39.42 9.47 -14.85
C TRP A 370 40.77 8.84 -15.25
N LEU A 371 41.49 8.20 -14.31
CA LEU A 371 42.77 7.52 -14.57
C LEU A 371 42.62 6.42 -15.63
N VAL A 372 41.48 5.68 -15.63
CA VAL A 372 41.22 4.70 -16.66
C VAL A 372 40.98 5.34 -18.03
N ARG A 373 40.15 6.39 -18.09
CA ARG A 373 39.72 7.01 -19.35
C ARG A 373 40.82 7.85 -20.00
N GLU A 374 41.51 8.65 -19.20
CA GLU A 374 42.48 9.64 -19.71
C GLU A 374 43.89 9.06 -19.83
N LEU A 375 44.26 8.17 -18.88
CA LEU A 375 45.60 7.60 -18.85
C LEU A 375 45.65 6.14 -19.32
N ASN A 376 44.50 5.58 -19.72
CA ASN A 376 44.39 4.17 -20.14
C ASN A 376 44.94 3.16 -19.11
N LEU A 377 44.83 3.49 -17.80
CA LEU A 377 45.27 2.57 -16.76
C LEU A 377 44.31 1.40 -16.59
N PRO A 378 44.82 0.19 -16.34
CA PRO A 378 43.95 -0.90 -15.88
C PRO A 378 43.22 -0.48 -14.58
N PHE A 379 41.91 -0.79 -14.47
CA PHE A 379 41.10 -0.35 -13.34
C PHE A 379 41.70 -0.69 -11.95
N ARG A 380 42.29 -1.88 -11.81
CA ARG A 380 43.00 -2.23 -10.53
C ARG A 380 44.14 -1.30 -10.19
N LYS A 381 44.95 -0.87 -11.19
CA LYS A 381 46.03 0.08 -10.99
C LYS A 381 45.43 1.46 -10.63
N ALA A 382 44.40 1.90 -11.36
CA ALA A 382 43.72 3.17 -11.08
C ALA A 382 43.15 3.17 -9.64
N HIS A 383 42.53 2.08 -9.21
CA HIS A 383 42.02 1.92 -7.84
C HIS A 383 43.13 2.03 -6.77
N HIS A 384 44.31 1.41 -7.00
CA HIS A 384 45.45 1.52 -6.08
C HIS A 384 46.00 2.95 -6.00
N VAL A 385 46.14 3.62 -7.13
CA VAL A 385 46.55 5.03 -7.18
C VAL A 385 45.57 5.92 -6.44
N THR A 386 44.26 5.71 -6.67
CA THR A 386 43.19 6.43 -5.97
C THR A 386 43.23 6.20 -4.46
N GLY A 387 43.38 4.96 -4.01
CA GLY A 387 43.53 4.65 -2.58
C GLY A 387 44.73 5.34 -1.92
N ALA A 388 45.86 5.40 -2.65
CA ALA A 388 47.03 6.12 -2.19
C ALA A 388 46.78 7.66 -2.14
N ALA A 389 46.04 8.21 -3.10
CA ALA A 389 45.66 9.61 -3.11
C ALA A 389 44.71 9.96 -1.95
N VAL A 390 43.72 9.11 -1.64
CA VAL A 390 42.85 9.27 -0.46
C VAL A 390 43.70 9.30 0.82
N LYS A 391 44.57 8.31 1.02
CA LYS A 391 45.48 8.28 2.19
C LYS A 391 46.34 9.54 2.32
N ARG A 392 46.79 10.10 1.19
CA ARG A 392 47.58 11.33 1.18
C ARG A 392 46.71 12.54 1.56
N ALA A 393 45.52 12.64 1.02
CA ALA A 393 44.56 13.69 1.33
C ALA A 393 44.13 13.64 2.83
N GLU A 394 43.90 12.47 3.38
CA GLU A 394 43.65 12.26 4.83
C GLU A 394 44.84 12.81 5.67
N ALA A 395 46.06 12.46 5.31
CA ALA A 395 47.24 12.89 6.04
C ALA A 395 47.45 14.41 6.01
N LEU A 396 46.99 15.09 4.95
CA LEU A 396 47.04 16.53 4.79
C LEU A 396 45.79 17.26 5.32
N GLY A 397 44.75 16.54 5.71
CA GLY A 397 43.48 17.10 6.18
C GLY A 397 42.72 17.86 5.10
N VAL A 398 42.81 17.45 3.84
CA VAL A 398 42.15 18.08 2.67
C VAL A 398 41.33 17.09 1.89
N ASP A 399 40.38 17.57 1.07
CA ASP A 399 39.66 16.73 0.11
C ASP A 399 40.47 16.39 -1.13
N LEU A 400 40.09 15.39 -1.91
CA LEU A 400 40.73 15.02 -3.18
C LEU A 400 40.78 16.21 -4.16
N SER A 401 39.76 17.04 -4.20
CA SER A 401 39.69 18.25 -5.03
C SER A 401 40.70 19.34 -4.60
N GLN A 402 41.21 19.24 -3.38
CA GLN A 402 42.17 20.19 -2.81
C GLN A 402 43.58 19.60 -2.71
N LEU A 403 43.76 18.31 -3.02
CA LEU A 403 45.05 17.65 -2.98
C LEU A 403 45.98 18.28 -4.04
N PRO A 404 47.15 18.81 -3.68
CA PRO A 404 48.05 19.46 -4.64
C PRO A 404 48.41 18.55 -5.82
N LEU A 405 48.48 19.10 -7.03
CA LEU A 405 48.79 18.34 -8.24
C LEU A 405 50.10 17.55 -8.12
N VAL A 406 51.11 18.12 -7.47
CA VAL A 406 52.41 17.46 -7.24
C VAL A 406 52.24 16.17 -6.43
N GLU A 407 51.30 16.12 -5.50
CA GLU A 407 51.03 14.93 -4.72
C GLU A 407 50.39 13.83 -5.59
N LEU A 408 49.41 14.20 -6.43
CA LEU A 408 48.80 13.28 -7.41
C LEU A 408 49.84 12.79 -8.43
N GLN A 409 50.67 13.66 -8.94
CA GLN A 409 51.77 13.33 -9.89
C GLN A 409 52.84 12.43 -9.27
N SER A 410 53.05 12.52 -7.97
CA SER A 410 53.96 11.60 -7.25
C SER A 410 53.45 10.16 -7.25
N LEU A 411 52.14 9.97 -7.35
CA LEU A 411 51.47 8.64 -7.39
C LEU A 411 51.32 8.13 -8.82
N GLU A 412 51.04 9.02 -9.78
CA GLU A 412 50.95 8.73 -11.19
C GLU A 412 51.34 9.97 -12.01
N ALA A 413 52.50 9.92 -12.66
CA ALA A 413 53.11 11.06 -13.32
C ALA A 413 52.26 11.66 -14.46
N GLY A 414 51.38 10.89 -15.05
CA GLY A 414 50.48 11.33 -16.13
C GLY A 414 49.33 12.22 -15.68
N VAL A 415 49.11 12.42 -14.37
CA VAL A 415 48.01 13.25 -13.87
C VAL A 415 48.23 14.71 -14.21
N THR A 416 47.20 15.36 -14.74
CA THR A 416 47.16 16.76 -15.08
C THR A 416 46.08 17.52 -14.31
N GLU A 417 46.09 18.87 -14.37
CA GLU A 417 45.06 19.71 -13.74
C GLU A 417 43.64 19.40 -14.20
N ALA A 418 43.47 18.72 -15.35
CA ALA A 418 42.16 18.28 -15.84
C ALA A 418 41.44 17.35 -14.88
N VAL A 419 42.16 16.64 -13.98
CA VAL A 419 41.57 15.75 -12.97
C VAL A 419 40.65 16.51 -12.01
N TYR A 420 40.94 17.76 -11.67
CA TYR A 420 40.09 18.51 -10.73
C TYR A 420 38.68 18.78 -11.26
N LYS A 421 38.47 18.73 -12.58
CA LYS A 421 37.16 18.89 -13.20
C LYS A 421 36.18 17.77 -12.84
N VAL A 422 36.67 16.60 -12.45
CA VAL A 422 35.83 15.44 -12.09
C VAL A 422 35.73 15.23 -10.58
N LEU A 423 36.48 15.94 -9.76
CA LEU A 423 36.60 15.74 -8.32
C LEU A 423 35.60 16.60 -7.51
N THR A 424 34.57 17.13 -8.15
CA THR A 424 33.49 17.84 -7.45
C THR A 424 32.23 16.96 -7.38
N PRO A 425 31.44 17.05 -6.31
CA PRO A 425 30.17 16.31 -6.21
C PRO A 425 29.20 16.56 -7.40
N GLU A 426 29.21 17.80 -7.90
CA GLU A 426 28.40 18.21 -9.06
C GLU A 426 28.85 17.47 -10.33
N ALA A 427 30.14 17.43 -10.58
CA ALA A 427 30.70 16.74 -11.75
C ALA A 427 30.48 15.21 -11.64
N SER A 428 30.65 14.66 -10.45
CA SER A 428 30.38 13.26 -10.18
C SER A 428 28.93 12.91 -10.53
N CYS A 429 27.94 13.62 -9.99
CA CYS A 429 26.52 13.40 -10.34
C CYS A 429 26.26 13.56 -11.84
N ALA A 430 26.72 14.66 -12.44
CA ALA A 430 26.47 14.96 -13.85
C ALA A 430 27.08 13.91 -14.81
N SER A 431 28.14 13.21 -14.38
CA SER A 431 28.79 12.16 -15.18
C SER A 431 27.98 10.86 -15.27
N ARG A 432 27.02 10.61 -14.39
CA ARG A 432 26.24 9.36 -14.29
C ARG A 432 25.08 9.34 -15.29
N GLN A 433 25.41 9.36 -16.59
CA GLN A 433 24.45 9.46 -17.72
C GLN A 433 23.82 8.13 -18.14
N SER A 434 24.20 6.99 -17.55
CA SER A 434 23.57 5.71 -17.85
C SER A 434 22.09 5.74 -17.54
N PHE A 435 21.29 4.93 -18.24
CA PHE A 435 19.86 4.80 -17.98
C PHE A 435 19.59 4.51 -16.50
N GLY A 436 18.76 5.34 -15.86
CA GLY A 436 18.49 5.24 -14.41
C GLY A 436 19.61 5.80 -13.52
N GLY A 437 20.62 6.44 -14.09
CA GLY A 437 21.67 7.11 -13.34
C GLY A 437 21.21 8.41 -12.66
N THR A 438 22.05 8.94 -11.76
CA THR A 438 21.71 10.11 -10.94
C THR A 438 21.89 11.45 -11.63
N ALA A 439 22.42 11.51 -12.86
CA ALA A 439 22.53 12.77 -13.59
C ALA A 439 21.17 13.49 -13.67
N PRO A 440 21.10 14.80 -13.38
CA PRO A 440 19.84 15.53 -13.33
C PRO A 440 18.97 15.37 -14.59
N GLU A 441 19.56 15.19 -15.76
CA GLU A 441 18.86 14.96 -17.02
C GLU A 441 18.18 13.59 -17.04
N GLN A 442 18.84 12.55 -16.53
CA GLN A 442 18.26 11.21 -16.40
C GLN A 442 17.11 11.21 -15.40
N VAL A 443 17.25 11.92 -14.29
CA VAL A 443 16.19 12.08 -13.29
C VAL A 443 14.96 12.75 -13.91
N ARG A 444 15.14 13.88 -14.61
CA ARG A 444 14.04 14.58 -15.29
C ARG A 444 13.36 13.72 -16.35
N ALA A 445 14.13 12.94 -17.10
CA ALA A 445 13.57 12.01 -18.10
C ALA A 445 12.67 10.96 -17.44
N ARG A 446 13.07 10.38 -16.31
CA ARG A 446 12.27 9.41 -15.56
C ARG A 446 11.02 10.05 -14.95
N ILE A 447 11.11 11.30 -14.47
CA ILE A 447 9.95 12.04 -13.96
C ILE A 447 8.89 12.23 -15.05
N VAL A 448 9.30 12.63 -16.25
CA VAL A 448 8.36 12.79 -17.39
C VAL A 448 7.67 11.47 -17.72
N GLU A 449 8.42 10.37 -17.76
CA GLU A 449 7.84 9.06 -18.02
C GLU A 449 6.81 8.65 -16.96
N TRP A 450 7.12 8.82 -15.67
CA TRP A 450 6.18 8.49 -14.61
C TRP A 450 4.94 9.39 -14.58
N LYS A 451 5.09 10.68 -14.87
CA LYS A 451 3.93 11.57 -15.03
C LYS A 451 2.99 11.07 -16.14
N THR A 452 3.55 10.58 -17.25
CA THR A 452 2.74 10.00 -18.33
C THR A 452 2.05 8.69 -17.93
N ARG A 453 2.70 7.86 -17.10
CA ARG A 453 2.12 6.60 -16.61
C ARG A 453 0.97 6.83 -15.59
N LEU A 454 1.01 7.93 -14.85
CA LEU A 454 0.01 8.27 -13.84
C LEU A 454 -1.17 9.06 -14.38
N ALA A 455 -1.03 9.69 -15.56
CA ALA A 455 -2.09 10.40 -16.28
C ALA A 455 -3.10 9.42 -16.90
#